data_4d177820c964b1c3b5ebd27da7a0a450
#
_entry.id   4d177820c964b1c3b5ebd27da7a0a450
#
_cell.length_a   1.000
_cell.length_b   1.000
_cell.length_c   1.000
_cell.angle_alpha   90.00
_cell.angle_beta   90.00
_cell.angle_gamma   90.00
#
_symmetry.space_group_name_H-M   'P 1'
#
loop_
_entity.id
_entity.type
_entity.pdbx_description
1 polymer ?
#
loop_
_entity_poly.entity_id
_entity_poly.type
_entity_poly.pdbx_seq_one_letter_code
_entity_poly.pdbx_strand_id
1 'polypeptide(L)'
;GTIENCTTEKNCTVTGRNTVGGIVGYNLSGGRIQNNTSSANVSGAGRVGGIAGENGGAITLSSTPAGKRRVNGSGSGIGGVIGVNTATGTLSPASGSAQGDVIAADNRLTVRGSSMVGGIAGINRGTLGGTSINCLTNRAAEVHAAAGSAGGVVGAQEGAKAVLRYAKNLGQVTANVGAAGGIVGMNSASSTVENCIGNGSITSNDGYAGGVASENYGTIRSCSVGTADNRVTLITRNKTAAGAICAVNYKGGTVQGAVLGDHITISGSAFILGAVVGDNSGTVTETEVSQQPTYSVSASTLQVGGAVGINRAGGTVSKVKVTSDFEKFTKYTYLGGVVGQNNASGKVTECTYSGTIDEGKSAVGNCYGGIAGLNGGLLQGSTVSGLTLTADGVYTATSTSSAAEKERLSSHIGGIAGKND
;
A
#
# COMPACT_ATOMS: atom_id res chain seq x y z
N GLY A 1 6.28 -26.23 -24.81
CA GLY A 1 6.13 -27.45 -23.99
C GLY A 1 5.16 -27.25 -22.83
N THR A 2 4.70 -28.35 -22.26
CA THR A 2 3.80 -28.37 -21.12
C THR A 2 4.43 -29.20 -20.00
N ILE A 3 4.33 -28.67 -18.75
CA ILE A 3 4.64 -29.39 -17.53
C ILE A 3 3.33 -29.42 -16.71
N GLU A 4 2.82 -30.61 -16.43
CA GLU A 4 1.50 -30.75 -15.83
C GLU A 4 1.48 -31.83 -14.76
N ASN A 5 0.76 -31.58 -13.65
CA ASN A 5 0.55 -32.52 -12.56
C ASN A 5 1.84 -33.11 -11.95
N CYS A 6 2.93 -32.34 -12.00
CA CYS A 6 4.22 -32.74 -11.43
C CYS A 6 4.39 -32.17 -10.02
N THR A 7 5.13 -32.90 -9.19
CA THR A 7 5.35 -32.51 -7.78
C THR A 7 6.83 -32.61 -7.44
N THR A 8 7.36 -31.56 -6.77
CA THR A 8 8.61 -31.68 -6.01
C THR A 8 8.29 -31.76 -4.52
N GLU A 9 8.81 -32.76 -3.84
CA GLU A 9 8.50 -33.00 -2.44
C GLU A 9 9.28 -32.11 -1.47
N LYS A 10 8.86 -32.09 -0.20
CA LYS A 10 9.41 -31.23 0.86
C LYS A 10 10.91 -31.44 1.16
N ASN A 11 11.46 -32.59 0.82
CA ASN A 11 12.87 -32.91 1.06
C ASN A 11 13.77 -32.50 -0.13
N CYS A 12 13.19 -32.01 -1.21
CA CYS A 12 13.96 -31.54 -2.36
C CYS A 12 14.58 -30.17 -2.05
N THR A 13 15.80 -30.00 -2.52
CA THR A 13 16.51 -28.70 -2.50
C THR A 13 16.94 -28.38 -3.92
N VAL A 14 16.57 -27.20 -4.41
CA VAL A 14 16.98 -26.71 -5.73
C VAL A 14 17.85 -25.48 -5.50
N THR A 15 19.12 -25.55 -5.89
CA THR A 15 20.07 -24.45 -5.74
C THR A 15 20.72 -24.11 -7.06
N GLY A 16 20.86 -22.83 -7.37
CA GLY A 16 21.47 -22.35 -8.61
C GLY A 16 21.95 -20.90 -8.51
N ARG A 17 22.52 -20.37 -9.60
CA ARG A 17 23.04 -18.99 -9.61
C ARG A 17 22.04 -17.99 -10.17
N ASN A 18 21.53 -18.19 -11.36
CA ASN A 18 20.84 -17.13 -12.13
C ASN A 18 19.32 -17.21 -12.06
N THR A 19 18.74 -18.24 -12.69
CA THR A 19 17.29 -18.40 -12.81
C THR A 19 16.91 -19.75 -12.23
N VAL A 20 16.30 -19.76 -11.05
CA VAL A 20 16.08 -20.98 -10.26
C VAL A 20 14.60 -21.12 -9.93
N GLY A 21 14.01 -22.24 -10.27
CA GLY A 21 12.63 -22.56 -9.93
C GLY A 21 12.49 -23.98 -9.41
N GLY A 22 11.54 -24.19 -8.51
CA GLY A 22 11.28 -25.50 -7.93
C GLY A 22 10.74 -26.53 -8.92
N ILE A 23 10.14 -26.08 -10.02
CA ILE A 23 9.67 -26.92 -11.15
C ILE A 23 10.46 -26.61 -12.40
N VAL A 24 10.64 -25.33 -12.76
CA VAL A 24 11.34 -24.93 -13.97
C VAL A 24 12.20 -23.68 -13.73
N GLY A 25 13.41 -23.65 -14.24
CA GLY A 25 14.23 -22.44 -14.22
C GLY A 25 13.60 -21.35 -15.07
N TYR A 26 13.33 -21.63 -16.35
CA TYR A 26 12.75 -20.66 -17.29
C TYR A 26 11.61 -21.26 -18.12
N ASN A 27 10.41 -20.72 -17.96
CA ASN A 27 9.25 -21.03 -18.78
C ASN A 27 9.17 -20.03 -19.94
N LEU A 28 9.53 -20.46 -21.14
CA LEU A 28 9.53 -19.63 -22.34
C LEU A 28 8.12 -19.23 -22.78
N SER A 29 8.02 -18.23 -23.65
CA SER A 29 6.75 -17.85 -24.30
C SER A 29 6.15 -19.08 -25.02
N GLY A 30 4.83 -19.28 -24.83
CA GLY A 30 4.12 -20.48 -25.28
C GLY A 30 4.28 -21.71 -24.38
N GLY A 31 5.18 -21.70 -23.40
CA GLY A 31 5.29 -22.77 -22.39
C GLY A 31 4.10 -22.75 -21.43
N ARG A 32 3.68 -23.91 -20.94
CA ARG A 32 2.55 -24.08 -20.02
C ARG A 32 2.96 -24.85 -18.78
N ILE A 33 2.62 -24.37 -17.62
CA ILE A 33 2.82 -25.02 -16.34
C ILE A 33 1.44 -25.10 -15.66
N GLN A 34 0.92 -26.32 -15.49
CA GLN A 34 -0.46 -26.52 -15.05
C GLN A 34 -0.51 -27.48 -13.86
N ASN A 35 -1.22 -27.10 -12.79
CA ASN A 35 -1.48 -27.94 -11.63
C ASN A 35 -0.22 -28.55 -11.00
N ASN A 36 0.92 -27.87 -11.11
CA ASN A 36 2.16 -28.35 -10.52
C ASN A 36 2.30 -27.89 -9.08
N THR A 37 2.96 -28.71 -8.31
CA THR A 37 3.16 -28.50 -6.88
C THR A 37 4.65 -28.48 -6.56
N SER A 38 5.13 -27.42 -5.90
CA SER A 38 6.49 -27.39 -5.39
C SER A 38 6.54 -27.20 -3.89
N SER A 39 7.03 -28.22 -3.19
CA SER A 39 7.36 -28.17 -1.77
C SER A 39 8.87 -28.07 -1.51
N ALA A 40 9.68 -27.95 -2.56
CA ALA A 40 11.13 -27.82 -2.44
C ALA A 40 11.57 -26.53 -1.75
N ASN A 41 12.73 -26.60 -1.09
CA ASN A 41 13.50 -25.42 -0.74
C ASN A 41 14.25 -24.93 -1.98
N VAL A 42 14.04 -23.66 -2.36
CA VAL A 42 14.62 -23.09 -3.58
C VAL A 42 15.56 -21.95 -3.20
N SER A 43 16.78 -21.96 -3.72
CA SER A 43 17.76 -20.89 -3.43
C SER A 43 18.59 -20.51 -4.64
N GLY A 44 18.98 -19.23 -4.74
CA GLY A 44 19.82 -18.73 -5.83
C GLY A 44 20.32 -17.31 -5.64
N ALA A 45 21.24 -16.90 -6.52
CA ALA A 45 21.77 -15.54 -6.48
C ALA A 45 21.01 -14.57 -7.40
N GLY A 46 20.26 -15.06 -8.37
CA GLY A 46 19.51 -14.26 -9.34
C GLY A 46 17.99 -14.29 -9.10
N ARG A 47 17.23 -14.65 -10.12
CA ARG A 47 15.77 -14.74 -10.10
C ARG A 47 15.36 -16.09 -9.51
N VAL A 48 14.61 -16.07 -8.42
CA VAL A 48 14.25 -17.29 -7.70
C VAL A 48 12.75 -17.36 -7.47
N GLY A 49 12.14 -18.47 -7.89
CA GLY A 49 10.72 -18.72 -7.69
C GLY A 49 10.43 -20.14 -7.19
N GLY A 50 9.40 -20.29 -6.39
CA GLY A 50 8.99 -21.60 -5.88
C GLY A 50 8.54 -22.56 -6.97
N ILE A 51 8.00 -22.07 -8.07
CA ILE A 51 7.62 -22.82 -9.28
C ILE A 51 8.58 -22.49 -10.42
N ALA A 52 8.67 -21.23 -10.83
CA ALA A 52 9.48 -20.77 -11.95
C ALA A 52 10.43 -19.65 -11.54
N GLY A 53 11.71 -19.73 -11.91
CA GLY A 53 12.64 -18.63 -11.75
C GLY A 53 12.27 -17.45 -12.63
N GLU A 54 11.94 -17.71 -13.90
CA GLU A 54 11.39 -16.73 -14.84
C GLU A 54 10.24 -17.34 -15.65
N ASN A 55 9.17 -16.55 -15.85
CA ASN A 55 7.98 -16.96 -16.58
C ASN A 55 7.68 -16.03 -17.74
N GLY A 56 7.77 -16.53 -18.97
CA GLY A 56 7.31 -15.87 -20.20
C GLY A 56 6.08 -16.55 -20.82
N GLY A 57 5.66 -17.68 -20.28
CA GLY A 57 4.50 -18.46 -20.70
C GLY A 57 3.32 -18.36 -19.75
N ALA A 58 2.50 -19.39 -19.69
CA ALA A 58 1.34 -19.46 -18.82
C ALA A 58 1.57 -20.40 -17.63
N ILE A 59 1.23 -19.91 -16.43
CA ILE A 59 1.17 -20.71 -15.21
C ILE A 59 -0.26 -20.71 -14.70
N THR A 60 -0.82 -21.89 -14.43
CA THR A 60 -2.11 -22.05 -13.76
C THR A 60 -1.95 -22.81 -12.45
N LEU A 61 -2.55 -22.32 -11.38
CA LEU A 61 -2.47 -22.89 -10.04
C LEU A 61 -3.84 -23.31 -9.53
N SER A 62 -3.91 -24.49 -8.91
CA SER A 62 -5.09 -24.93 -8.16
C SER A 62 -5.02 -24.53 -6.69
N SER A 63 -3.93 -24.77 -6.04
CA SER A 63 -3.51 -24.28 -4.70
C SER A 63 -2.14 -24.86 -4.38
N THR A 64 -1.37 -24.22 -3.54
CA THR A 64 -0.08 -24.77 -3.13
C THR A 64 -0.24 -25.76 -1.99
N PRO A 65 0.63 -26.81 -1.95
CA PRO A 65 0.61 -27.78 -0.89
C PRO A 65 1.10 -27.21 0.44
N ALA A 66 0.61 -27.81 1.50
CA ALA A 66 1.04 -27.53 2.85
C ALA A 66 2.42 -28.11 3.15
N GLY A 67 3.41 -27.29 3.49
CA GLY A 67 4.73 -27.73 3.95
C GLY A 67 5.65 -26.57 4.26
N LYS A 68 6.47 -26.69 5.30
CA LYS A 68 7.54 -25.70 5.56
C LYS A 68 8.48 -25.70 4.36
N ARG A 69 8.61 -24.56 3.72
CA ARG A 69 9.49 -24.36 2.57
C ARG A 69 10.06 -22.96 2.57
N ARG A 70 11.17 -22.81 1.89
CA ARG A 70 11.89 -21.53 1.79
C ARG A 70 12.19 -21.22 0.33
N VAL A 71 11.94 -19.97 -0.04
CA VAL A 71 12.42 -19.40 -1.28
C VAL A 71 13.37 -18.28 -0.93
N ASN A 72 14.65 -18.48 -1.16
CA ASN A 72 15.70 -17.54 -0.75
C ASN A 72 16.51 -17.07 -1.97
N GLY A 73 16.76 -15.78 -2.05
CA GLY A 73 17.63 -15.21 -3.07
C GLY A 73 18.52 -14.10 -2.55
N SER A 74 19.78 -14.07 -2.97
CA SER A 74 20.67 -12.93 -2.68
C SER A 74 20.54 -11.79 -3.70
N GLY A 75 19.83 -12.01 -4.81
CA GLY A 75 19.60 -11.03 -5.86
C GLY A 75 18.24 -10.35 -5.80
N SER A 76 17.76 -10.01 -6.98
CA SER A 76 16.49 -9.31 -7.20
C SER A 76 15.52 -10.20 -7.96
N GLY A 77 14.22 -10.04 -7.69
CA GLY A 77 13.18 -10.84 -8.32
C GLY A 77 13.01 -12.19 -7.63
N ILE A 78 12.66 -12.18 -6.37
CA ILE A 78 12.45 -13.36 -5.54
C ILE A 78 10.95 -13.49 -5.23
N GLY A 79 10.34 -14.57 -5.66
CA GLY A 79 8.91 -14.80 -5.48
C GLY A 79 8.56 -16.18 -4.96
N GLY A 80 7.54 -16.27 -4.13
CA GLY A 80 7.06 -17.54 -3.60
C GLY A 80 6.60 -18.54 -4.69
N VAL A 81 6.22 -18.01 -5.86
CA VAL A 81 5.82 -18.80 -7.03
C VAL A 81 6.73 -18.49 -8.22
N ILE A 82 6.90 -17.22 -8.58
CA ILE A 82 7.64 -16.77 -9.75
C ILE A 82 8.70 -15.75 -9.32
N GLY A 83 9.96 -15.94 -9.74
CA GLY A 83 10.99 -14.90 -9.53
C GLY A 83 10.67 -13.65 -10.36
N VAL A 84 10.62 -13.80 -11.69
CA VAL A 84 10.27 -12.72 -12.62
C VAL A 84 9.21 -13.19 -13.62
N ASN A 85 8.07 -12.51 -13.67
CA ASN A 85 7.05 -12.69 -14.69
C ASN A 85 7.30 -11.68 -15.81
N THR A 86 7.64 -12.14 -17.01
CA THR A 86 7.95 -11.24 -18.14
C THR A 86 6.69 -10.66 -18.78
N ALA A 87 6.84 -9.77 -19.75
CA ALA A 87 5.72 -9.07 -20.40
C ALA A 87 4.71 -10.00 -21.13
N THR A 88 5.10 -11.23 -21.45
CA THR A 88 4.22 -12.25 -22.05
C THR A 88 3.75 -13.28 -21.02
N GLY A 89 4.31 -13.26 -19.81
CA GLY A 89 4.03 -14.23 -18.77
C GLY A 89 2.68 -13.98 -18.12
N THR A 90 1.97 -15.07 -17.80
CA THR A 90 0.70 -15.02 -17.08
C THR A 90 0.69 -16.00 -15.91
N LEU A 91 0.01 -15.61 -14.82
CA LEU A 91 -0.33 -16.49 -13.71
C LEU A 91 -1.81 -16.30 -13.38
N SER A 92 -2.54 -17.40 -13.34
CA SER A 92 -3.97 -17.40 -13.01
C SER A 92 -4.37 -18.65 -12.19
N PRO A 93 -5.53 -18.64 -11.52
CA PRO A 93 -6.17 -19.85 -11.03
C PRO A 93 -6.39 -20.87 -12.16
N ALA A 94 -6.30 -22.16 -11.85
CA ALA A 94 -6.62 -23.22 -12.79
C ALA A 94 -8.11 -23.19 -13.15
N SER A 95 -8.44 -23.50 -14.38
CA SER A 95 -9.83 -23.63 -14.84
C SER A 95 -10.53 -24.75 -14.06
N GLY A 96 -11.77 -24.51 -13.63
CA GLY A 96 -12.56 -25.48 -12.87
C GLY A 96 -12.22 -25.54 -11.36
N SER A 97 -11.41 -24.61 -10.85
CA SER A 97 -11.26 -24.45 -9.40
C SER A 97 -12.62 -24.17 -8.78
N ALA A 98 -12.91 -24.82 -7.65
CA ALA A 98 -14.09 -24.52 -6.86
C ALA A 98 -14.08 -23.02 -6.48
N GLN A 99 -15.27 -22.46 -6.27
CA GLN A 99 -15.38 -21.09 -5.79
C GLN A 99 -14.59 -20.91 -4.49
N GLY A 100 -13.66 -19.98 -4.47
CA GLY A 100 -12.83 -19.67 -3.31
C GLY A 100 -11.42 -19.20 -3.70
N ASP A 101 -10.68 -18.73 -2.71
CA ASP A 101 -9.34 -18.21 -2.92
C ASP A 101 -8.34 -19.33 -3.26
N VAL A 102 -7.53 -19.11 -4.29
CA VAL A 102 -6.40 -19.97 -4.62
C VAL A 102 -5.18 -19.52 -3.81
N ILE A 103 -4.77 -20.33 -2.85
CA ILE A 103 -3.62 -20.04 -1.99
C ILE A 103 -2.34 -20.30 -2.78
N ALA A 104 -1.72 -19.24 -3.26
CA ALA A 104 -0.46 -19.30 -4.01
C ALA A 104 0.77 -19.39 -3.08
N ALA A 105 0.68 -18.84 -1.88
CA ALA A 105 1.70 -18.94 -0.84
C ALA A 105 1.01 -19.15 0.51
N ASP A 106 1.31 -20.25 1.18
CA ASP A 106 0.69 -20.63 2.45
C ASP A 106 1.47 -20.13 3.68
N ASN A 107 0.92 -20.28 4.88
CA ASN A 107 1.48 -19.83 6.15
C ASN A 107 2.77 -20.59 6.60
N ARG A 108 3.30 -21.47 5.80
CA ARG A 108 4.53 -22.23 6.05
C ARG A 108 5.66 -21.84 5.10
N LEU A 109 5.36 -20.99 4.11
CA LEU A 109 6.35 -20.45 3.19
C LEU A 109 7.05 -19.24 3.82
N THR A 110 8.39 -19.19 3.70
CA THR A 110 9.15 -17.96 3.88
C THR A 110 9.82 -17.58 2.56
N VAL A 111 9.66 -16.32 2.16
CA VAL A 111 10.27 -15.75 0.96
C VAL A 111 11.23 -14.65 1.40
N ARG A 112 12.52 -14.84 1.15
CA ARG A 112 13.54 -13.87 1.55
C ARG A 112 14.45 -13.52 0.38
N GLY A 113 14.78 -12.25 0.25
CA GLY A 113 15.66 -11.78 -0.81
C GLY A 113 16.33 -10.46 -0.50
N SER A 114 17.19 -10.02 -1.41
CA SER A 114 17.80 -8.71 -1.30
C SER A 114 16.80 -7.63 -1.71
N SER A 115 16.25 -7.72 -2.92
CA SER A 115 15.39 -6.68 -3.48
C SER A 115 14.26 -7.28 -4.32
N MET A 116 13.14 -6.55 -4.44
CA MET A 116 11.97 -6.94 -5.23
C MET A 116 11.49 -8.34 -4.84
N VAL A 117 11.10 -8.46 -3.56
CA VAL A 117 10.65 -9.73 -2.98
C VAL A 117 9.13 -9.74 -2.90
N GLY A 118 8.50 -10.75 -3.45
CA GLY A 118 7.04 -10.89 -3.42
C GLY A 118 6.59 -12.26 -2.91
N GLY A 119 5.47 -12.29 -2.20
CA GLY A 119 4.89 -13.55 -1.74
C GLY A 119 4.51 -14.48 -2.89
N ILE A 120 4.14 -13.92 -4.04
CA ILE A 120 3.81 -14.65 -5.26
C ILE A 120 4.86 -14.40 -6.34
N ALA A 121 5.12 -13.14 -6.71
CA ALA A 121 6.13 -12.83 -7.72
C ALA A 121 7.09 -11.74 -7.22
N GLY A 122 8.39 -11.90 -7.48
CA GLY A 122 9.38 -10.88 -7.18
C GLY A 122 9.17 -9.64 -8.04
N ILE A 123 9.18 -9.82 -9.36
CA ILE A 123 8.91 -8.79 -10.35
C ILE A 123 7.78 -9.25 -11.27
N ASN A 124 6.82 -8.36 -11.54
CA ASN A 124 5.80 -8.60 -12.55
C ASN A 124 5.87 -7.57 -13.68
N ARG A 125 6.01 -8.04 -14.92
CA ARG A 125 5.93 -7.25 -16.16
C ARG A 125 4.80 -7.70 -17.08
N GLY A 126 4.10 -8.77 -16.71
CA GLY A 126 3.00 -9.39 -17.46
C GLY A 126 1.69 -9.35 -16.66
N THR A 127 0.89 -10.38 -16.75
CA THR A 127 -0.41 -10.45 -16.08
C THR A 127 -0.39 -11.49 -14.97
N LEU A 128 -0.70 -11.03 -13.76
CA LEU A 128 -0.96 -11.88 -12.61
C LEU A 128 -2.38 -11.63 -12.13
N GLY A 129 -3.13 -12.67 -11.83
CA GLY A 129 -4.40 -12.42 -11.18
C GLY A 129 -5.38 -13.56 -11.16
N GLY A 130 -6.29 -13.47 -10.20
CA GLY A 130 -7.45 -14.29 -10.06
C GLY A 130 -8.67 -13.73 -10.78
N THR A 131 -9.83 -14.08 -10.26
CA THR A 131 -11.15 -13.57 -10.64
C THR A 131 -11.85 -13.04 -9.39
N SER A 132 -12.98 -12.39 -9.55
CA SER A 132 -13.79 -11.90 -8.42
C SER A 132 -14.23 -13.02 -7.45
N ILE A 133 -14.30 -14.25 -7.91
CA ILE A 133 -14.68 -15.44 -7.11
C ILE A 133 -13.50 -16.30 -6.68
N ASN A 134 -12.34 -16.18 -7.32
CA ASN A 134 -11.14 -16.96 -7.06
C ASN A 134 -9.91 -16.05 -7.03
N CYS A 135 -9.66 -15.35 -5.93
CA CYS A 135 -8.48 -14.50 -5.79
C CYS A 135 -7.19 -15.32 -5.63
N LEU A 136 -6.08 -14.83 -6.18
CA LEU A 136 -4.74 -15.32 -5.85
C LEU A 136 -4.34 -14.80 -4.46
N THR A 137 -4.17 -15.71 -3.51
CA THR A 137 -3.95 -15.33 -2.09
C THR A 137 -2.54 -15.66 -1.63
N ASN A 138 -1.84 -14.64 -1.09
CA ASN A 138 -0.63 -14.81 -0.30
C ASN A 138 -0.98 -14.92 1.19
N ARG A 139 -0.51 -15.98 1.85
CA ARG A 139 -0.54 -16.20 3.31
C ARG A 139 0.85 -16.55 3.85
N ALA A 140 1.92 -16.24 3.12
CA ALA A 140 3.27 -16.58 3.54
C ALA A 140 3.53 -16.12 4.98
N ALA A 141 4.21 -16.94 5.77
CA ALA A 141 4.62 -16.61 7.12
C ALA A 141 5.50 -15.34 7.15
N GLU A 142 6.29 -15.17 6.08
CA GLU A 142 7.15 -14.00 5.95
C GLU A 142 7.50 -13.75 4.47
N VAL A 143 7.36 -12.50 4.05
CA VAL A 143 7.95 -11.94 2.83
C VAL A 143 8.93 -10.85 3.25
N HIS A 144 10.22 -11.06 3.01
CA HIS A 144 11.26 -10.18 3.54
C HIS A 144 12.26 -9.73 2.47
N ALA A 145 12.40 -8.41 2.31
CA ALA A 145 13.44 -7.78 1.52
C ALA A 145 14.51 -7.13 2.42
N ALA A 146 15.78 -7.45 2.18
CA ALA A 146 16.88 -6.92 2.98
C ALA A 146 17.30 -5.49 2.56
N ALA A 147 17.23 -5.16 1.27
CA ALA A 147 17.76 -3.92 0.70
C ALA A 147 16.87 -3.23 -0.32
N GLY A 148 15.63 -3.66 -0.50
CA GLY A 148 14.74 -3.08 -1.51
C GLY A 148 13.27 -3.34 -1.21
N SER A 149 12.44 -3.36 -2.25
CA SER A 149 11.00 -3.45 -2.11
C SER A 149 10.53 -4.85 -1.74
N ALA A 150 9.60 -4.93 -0.78
CA ALA A 150 8.83 -6.12 -0.44
C ALA A 150 7.35 -5.89 -0.72
N GLY A 151 6.69 -6.85 -1.35
CA GLY A 151 5.24 -6.83 -1.53
C GLY A 151 4.61 -8.15 -1.13
N GLY A 152 3.46 -8.11 -0.49
CA GLY A 152 2.76 -9.31 -0.08
C GLY A 152 2.43 -10.23 -1.25
N VAL A 153 2.17 -9.65 -2.43
CA VAL A 153 1.93 -10.39 -3.68
C VAL A 153 3.10 -10.19 -4.63
N VAL A 154 3.47 -8.95 -4.93
CA VAL A 154 4.51 -8.62 -5.90
C VAL A 154 5.51 -7.64 -5.29
N GLY A 155 6.81 -7.91 -5.38
CA GLY A 155 7.87 -7.00 -4.94
C GLY A 155 7.88 -5.70 -5.73
N ALA A 156 7.85 -5.79 -7.07
CA ALA A 156 7.73 -4.66 -7.97
C ALA A 156 6.87 -4.99 -9.21
N GLN A 157 5.95 -4.07 -9.54
CA GLN A 157 5.23 -4.02 -10.82
C GLN A 157 6.00 -3.14 -11.79
N GLU A 158 6.30 -3.61 -12.99
CA GLU A 158 7.16 -2.90 -13.92
C GLU A 158 6.63 -2.92 -15.35
N GLY A 159 6.33 -1.73 -15.90
CA GLY A 159 6.02 -1.52 -17.31
C GLY A 159 4.53 -1.63 -17.66
N ALA A 160 4.18 -1.17 -18.85
CA ALA A 160 2.81 -0.95 -19.30
C ALA A 160 1.94 -2.22 -19.44
N LYS A 161 2.55 -3.40 -19.50
CA LYS A 161 1.82 -4.68 -19.52
C LYS A 161 1.69 -5.33 -18.14
N ALA A 162 2.29 -4.73 -17.12
CA ALA A 162 2.22 -5.23 -15.77
C ALA A 162 0.83 -4.97 -15.17
N VAL A 163 0.04 -6.02 -15.06
CA VAL A 163 -1.29 -6.01 -14.47
C VAL A 163 -1.34 -7.02 -13.33
N LEU A 164 -1.79 -6.56 -12.18
CA LEU A 164 -2.13 -7.39 -11.03
C LEU A 164 -3.58 -7.17 -10.67
N ARG A 165 -4.38 -8.23 -10.64
CA ARG A 165 -5.81 -8.13 -10.34
C ARG A 165 -6.33 -9.28 -9.50
N TYR A 166 -7.35 -9.01 -8.68
CA TYR A 166 -7.98 -10.00 -7.82
C TYR A 166 -6.97 -10.83 -7.05
N ALA A 167 -6.10 -10.14 -6.32
CA ALA A 167 -5.13 -10.75 -5.44
C ALA A 167 -5.33 -10.29 -3.99
N LYS A 168 -5.01 -11.17 -3.04
CA LYS A 168 -5.09 -10.89 -1.61
C LYS A 168 -3.74 -11.11 -0.95
N ASN A 169 -3.40 -10.24 -0.01
CA ASN A 169 -2.35 -10.52 0.97
C ASN A 169 -2.95 -10.67 2.36
N LEU A 170 -2.61 -11.75 3.03
CA LEU A 170 -2.93 -12.04 4.43
C LEU A 170 -1.66 -12.37 5.22
N GLY A 171 -0.50 -12.34 4.56
CA GLY A 171 0.82 -12.65 5.13
C GLY A 171 1.52 -11.44 5.73
N GLN A 172 2.67 -11.71 6.36
CA GLN A 172 3.55 -10.65 6.87
C GLN A 172 4.53 -10.17 5.79
N VAL A 173 4.73 -8.86 5.72
CA VAL A 173 5.65 -8.22 4.77
C VAL A 173 6.62 -7.34 5.53
N THR A 174 7.91 -7.51 5.28
CA THR A 174 8.96 -6.69 5.89
C THR A 174 9.99 -6.24 4.85
N ALA A 175 10.28 -4.96 4.81
CA ALA A 175 11.44 -4.40 4.11
C ALA A 175 12.39 -3.76 5.14
N ASN A 176 13.67 -4.15 5.14
CA ASN A 176 14.63 -3.51 6.03
C ASN A 176 15.03 -2.13 5.51
N VAL A 177 15.36 -2.05 4.21
CA VAL A 177 15.64 -0.78 3.54
C VAL A 177 14.79 -0.76 2.27
N GLY A 178 13.83 0.15 2.18
CA GLY A 178 12.97 0.30 1.02
C GLY A 178 11.48 0.12 1.29
N ALA A 179 10.73 -0.05 0.24
CA ALA A 179 9.27 -0.01 0.21
C ALA A 179 8.64 -1.33 0.70
N ALA A 180 7.69 -1.27 1.63
CA ALA A 180 6.87 -2.40 2.05
C ALA A 180 5.40 -2.18 1.68
N GLY A 181 4.85 -2.99 0.80
CA GLY A 181 3.45 -2.91 0.39
C GLY A 181 2.67 -4.19 0.70
N GLY A 182 1.44 -4.05 1.14
CA GLY A 182 0.58 -5.20 1.40
C GLY A 182 0.33 -6.03 0.15
N ILE A 183 0.18 -5.39 -0.99
CA ILE A 183 0.03 -6.05 -2.30
C ILE A 183 1.30 -5.89 -3.13
N VAL A 184 1.74 -4.66 -3.39
CA VAL A 184 2.96 -4.40 -4.16
C VAL A 184 3.91 -3.50 -3.38
N GLY A 185 5.21 -3.78 -3.37
CA GLY A 185 6.19 -2.88 -2.79
C GLY A 185 6.24 -1.57 -3.56
N MET A 186 6.45 -1.64 -4.86
CA MET A 186 6.49 -0.49 -5.78
C MET A 186 5.64 -0.75 -7.03
N ASN A 187 4.72 0.16 -7.34
CA ASN A 187 3.90 0.14 -8.56
C ASN A 187 4.44 1.16 -9.55
N SER A 188 5.19 0.73 -10.55
CA SER A 188 5.87 1.61 -11.52
C SER A 188 4.90 2.26 -12.50
N ALA A 189 5.39 3.26 -13.21
CA ALA A 189 4.61 3.98 -14.21
C ALA A 189 3.98 3.04 -15.25
N SER A 190 2.75 3.36 -15.64
CA SER A 190 1.94 2.60 -16.61
C SER A 190 1.55 1.17 -16.17
N SER A 191 1.89 0.73 -14.98
CA SER A 191 1.41 -0.54 -14.43
C SER A 191 0.10 -0.37 -13.67
N THR A 192 -0.65 -1.47 -13.52
CA THR A 192 -1.98 -1.46 -12.89
C THR A 192 -2.09 -2.50 -11.78
N VAL A 193 -2.63 -2.06 -10.64
CA VAL A 193 -3.08 -2.90 -9.52
C VAL A 193 -4.56 -2.65 -9.33
N GLU A 194 -5.39 -3.68 -9.51
CA GLU A 194 -6.84 -3.50 -9.46
C GLU A 194 -7.57 -4.62 -8.72
N ASN A 195 -8.64 -4.27 -8.00
CA ASN A 195 -9.49 -5.22 -7.28
C ASN A 195 -8.70 -6.12 -6.31
N CYS A 196 -7.66 -5.58 -5.69
CA CYS A 196 -6.79 -6.30 -4.76
C CYS A 196 -7.10 -5.95 -3.31
N ILE A 197 -6.80 -6.87 -2.38
CA ILE A 197 -7.07 -6.73 -0.96
C ILE A 197 -5.76 -6.83 -0.18
N GLY A 198 -5.30 -5.72 0.37
CA GLY A 198 -4.08 -5.63 1.16
C GLY A 198 -4.37 -5.73 2.66
N ASN A 199 -4.12 -6.89 3.25
CA ASN A 199 -4.27 -7.12 4.68
C ASN A 199 -2.96 -7.68 5.28
N GLY A 200 -2.93 -7.89 6.60
CA GLY A 200 -1.77 -8.43 7.31
C GLY A 200 -0.89 -7.35 7.97
N SER A 201 0.30 -7.76 8.38
CA SER A 201 1.28 -6.86 9.00
C SER A 201 2.34 -6.44 8.00
N ILE A 202 2.44 -5.15 7.74
CA ILE A 202 3.35 -4.57 6.76
C ILE A 202 4.32 -3.62 7.47
N THR A 203 5.61 -3.92 7.43
CA THR A 203 6.64 -3.15 8.12
C THR A 203 7.74 -2.71 7.17
N SER A 204 8.05 -1.42 7.18
CA SER A 204 9.27 -0.90 6.60
C SER A 204 10.15 -0.27 7.69
N ASN A 205 11.39 -0.75 7.82
CA ASN A 205 12.32 -0.25 8.85
C ASN A 205 13.03 1.03 8.41
N ASP A 206 13.32 1.18 7.10
CA ASP A 206 13.89 2.41 6.54
C ASP A 206 13.27 2.71 5.16
N GLY A 207 11.96 2.85 5.14
CA GLY A 207 11.17 3.10 3.95
C GLY A 207 9.72 3.39 4.30
N TYR A 208 8.88 3.44 3.30
CA TYR A 208 7.45 3.63 3.46
C TYR A 208 6.71 2.30 3.58
N ALA A 209 5.61 2.27 4.33
CA ALA A 209 4.68 1.15 4.39
C ALA A 209 3.29 1.57 3.90
N GLY A 210 2.69 0.80 3.00
CA GLY A 210 1.34 1.02 2.50
C GLY A 210 0.55 -0.29 2.39
N GLY A 211 -0.75 -0.25 2.63
CA GLY A 211 -1.58 -1.46 2.66
C GLY A 211 -1.79 -2.11 1.29
N VAL A 212 -1.83 -1.33 0.22
CA VAL A 212 -1.80 -1.83 -1.15
C VAL A 212 -0.42 -1.63 -1.76
N ALA A 213 0.04 -0.39 -1.86
CA ALA A 213 1.37 -0.09 -2.35
C ALA A 213 2.11 0.84 -1.38
N SER A 214 3.42 0.66 -1.23
CA SER A 214 4.23 1.66 -0.54
C SER A 214 4.40 2.90 -1.41
N GLU A 215 4.83 2.71 -2.64
CA GLU A 215 5.11 3.75 -3.62
C GLU A 215 4.32 3.48 -4.92
N ASN A 216 3.60 4.50 -5.39
CA ASN A 216 2.78 4.40 -6.59
C ASN A 216 3.15 5.45 -7.64
N TYR A 217 3.55 5.00 -8.81
CA TYR A 217 3.76 5.79 -10.04
C TYR A 217 2.77 5.38 -11.15
N GLY A 218 2.03 4.28 -10.95
CA GLY A 218 1.06 3.69 -11.86
C GLY A 218 -0.38 3.90 -11.42
N THR A 219 -1.25 2.95 -11.70
CA THR A 219 -2.66 2.99 -11.32
C THR A 219 -2.96 1.97 -10.23
N ILE A 220 -3.58 2.42 -9.15
CA ILE A 220 -4.24 1.60 -8.13
C ILE A 220 -5.73 1.87 -8.24
N ARG A 221 -6.53 0.84 -8.54
CA ARG A 221 -7.97 1.01 -8.76
C ARG A 221 -8.79 -0.04 -8.01
N SER A 222 -9.86 0.41 -7.34
CA SER A 222 -10.81 -0.47 -6.66
C SER A 222 -10.14 -1.47 -5.70
N CYS A 223 -9.07 -1.05 -5.04
CA CYS A 223 -8.36 -1.85 -4.07
C CYS A 223 -8.84 -1.55 -2.66
N SER A 224 -8.76 -2.53 -1.76
CA SER A 224 -9.21 -2.40 -0.39
C SER A 224 -8.17 -2.82 0.63
N VAL A 225 -8.31 -2.28 1.85
CA VAL A 225 -7.45 -2.56 3.01
C VAL A 225 -8.31 -2.64 4.28
N GLY A 226 -8.01 -3.58 5.16
CA GLY A 226 -8.69 -3.68 6.46
C GLY A 226 -10.15 -4.14 6.39
N THR A 227 -10.54 -4.76 5.28
CA THR A 227 -11.91 -5.26 5.08
C THR A 227 -12.11 -6.64 5.70
N ALA A 228 -13.31 -6.92 6.19
CA ALA A 228 -13.68 -8.13 6.92
C ALA A 228 -12.81 -8.34 8.19
N ASP A 229 -12.74 -9.53 8.72
CA ASP A 229 -12.09 -9.85 10.01
C ASP A 229 -10.55 -9.71 10.04
N ASN A 230 -9.94 -9.06 9.04
CA ASN A 230 -8.50 -9.00 8.90
C ASN A 230 -7.94 -7.65 9.35
N ARG A 231 -7.28 -7.65 10.50
CA ARG A 231 -6.54 -6.49 10.98
C ARG A 231 -5.34 -6.19 10.08
N VAL A 232 -5.13 -4.90 9.84
CA VAL A 232 -3.97 -4.39 9.12
C VAL A 232 -3.15 -3.52 10.05
N THR A 233 -1.86 -3.82 10.15
CA THR A 233 -0.91 -2.96 10.85
C THR A 233 0.15 -2.50 9.87
N LEU A 234 0.23 -1.20 9.67
CA LEU A 234 1.26 -0.56 8.86
C LEU A 234 2.28 0.10 9.78
N ILE A 235 3.54 -0.26 9.62
CA ILE A 235 4.63 0.29 10.42
C ILE A 235 5.63 0.96 9.49
N THR A 236 5.66 2.29 9.52
CA THR A 236 6.65 3.11 8.81
C THR A 236 7.66 3.65 9.80
N ARG A 237 8.94 3.28 9.62
CA ARG A 237 10.03 3.79 10.45
C ARG A 237 10.98 4.64 9.61
N ASN A 238 11.54 5.69 10.22
CA ASN A 238 12.51 6.62 9.59
C ASN A 238 11.98 7.34 8.33
N LYS A 239 10.67 7.33 8.07
CA LYS A 239 10.02 8.06 6.97
C LYS A 239 8.85 8.89 7.46
N THR A 240 8.49 9.87 6.63
CA THR A 240 7.59 10.95 7.04
C THR A 240 6.13 10.68 6.73
N ALA A 241 5.82 9.88 5.72
CA ALA A 241 4.46 9.69 5.22
C ALA A 241 3.95 8.25 5.39
N ALA A 242 2.66 8.11 5.70
CA ALA A 242 1.96 6.83 5.70
C ALA A 242 0.50 7.01 5.24
N GLY A 243 0.00 6.04 4.47
CA GLY A 243 -1.38 5.96 4.03
C GLY A 243 -1.84 4.52 3.97
N ALA A 244 -3.12 4.25 4.30
CA ALA A 244 -3.59 2.88 4.37
C ALA A 244 -3.61 2.20 2.99
N ILE A 245 -3.90 2.92 1.92
CA ILE A 245 -3.81 2.40 0.57
C ILE A 245 -2.39 2.57 0.02
N CYS A 246 -1.87 3.79 0.06
CA CYS A 246 -0.55 4.09 -0.49
C CYS A 246 0.18 5.12 0.39
N ALA A 247 1.44 4.87 0.73
CA ALA A 247 2.19 5.84 1.52
C ALA A 247 2.56 7.08 0.69
N VAL A 248 3.09 6.88 -0.52
CA VAL A 248 3.48 7.98 -1.43
C VAL A 248 2.92 7.72 -2.83
N ASN A 249 2.08 8.64 -3.31
CA ASN A 249 1.57 8.65 -4.67
C ASN A 249 2.29 9.69 -5.48
N TYR A 250 3.21 9.27 -6.33
CA TYR A 250 4.07 10.15 -7.12
C TYR A 250 3.35 10.75 -8.33
N LYS A 251 3.98 11.74 -8.94
CA LYS A 251 3.49 12.37 -10.18
C LYS A 251 3.23 11.31 -11.26
N GLY A 252 2.02 11.35 -11.83
CA GLY A 252 1.53 10.35 -12.80
C GLY A 252 0.84 9.14 -12.15
N GLY A 253 1.04 8.92 -10.87
CA GLY A 253 0.33 7.89 -10.12
C GLY A 253 -1.13 8.24 -9.90
N THR A 254 -2.00 7.24 -9.93
CA THR A 254 -3.44 7.38 -9.68
C THR A 254 -3.89 6.38 -8.62
N VAL A 255 -4.66 6.86 -7.64
CA VAL A 255 -5.41 6.05 -6.68
C VAL A 255 -6.89 6.38 -6.86
N GLN A 256 -7.68 5.39 -7.26
CA GLN A 256 -9.10 5.55 -7.60
C GLN A 256 -9.97 4.47 -6.96
N GLY A 257 -11.11 4.86 -6.41
CA GLY A 257 -12.11 3.93 -5.88
C GLY A 257 -11.59 3.04 -4.75
N ALA A 258 -10.74 3.60 -3.88
CA ALA A 258 -10.17 2.87 -2.76
C ALA A 258 -11.24 2.62 -1.68
N VAL A 259 -11.17 1.45 -1.03
CA VAL A 259 -12.09 1.05 0.04
C VAL A 259 -11.29 0.73 1.31
N LEU A 260 -11.66 1.38 2.40
CA LEU A 260 -11.06 1.17 3.71
C LEU A 260 -12.06 0.47 4.63
N GLY A 261 -11.59 -0.56 5.35
CA GLY A 261 -12.32 -1.15 6.46
C GLY A 261 -11.96 -0.51 7.80
N ASP A 262 -12.50 -1.05 8.87
CA ASP A 262 -12.44 -0.50 10.23
C ASP A 262 -11.27 -1.00 11.09
N HIS A 263 -10.47 -1.94 10.58
CA HIS A 263 -9.40 -2.58 11.35
C HIS A 263 -7.99 -2.19 10.85
N ILE A 264 -7.74 -0.90 10.68
CA ILE A 264 -6.45 -0.40 10.19
C ILE A 264 -5.73 0.36 11.31
N THR A 265 -4.47 -0.02 11.57
CA THR A 265 -3.57 0.72 12.46
C THR A 265 -2.35 1.19 11.68
N ILE A 266 -2.05 2.48 11.76
CA ILE A 266 -0.82 3.08 11.23
C ILE A 266 0.06 3.49 12.41
N SER A 267 1.30 2.98 12.44
CA SER A 267 2.23 3.22 13.54
C SER A 267 3.65 3.55 13.06
N GLY A 268 4.49 3.98 13.98
CA GLY A 268 5.90 4.30 13.72
C GLY A 268 6.24 5.77 13.86
N SER A 269 7.08 6.29 12.96
CA SER A 269 7.59 7.68 13.03
C SER A 269 6.93 8.65 12.03
N ALA A 270 6.01 8.18 11.19
CA ALA A 270 5.34 9.04 10.21
C ALA A 270 4.56 10.17 10.87
N PHE A 271 4.59 11.35 10.28
CA PHE A 271 3.86 12.54 10.73
C PHE A 271 2.97 13.15 9.63
N ILE A 272 3.05 12.64 8.41
CA ILE A 272 2.16 12.96 7.29
C ILE A 272 1.25 11.78 7.10
N LEU A 273 -0.01 11.91 7.47
CA LEU A 273 -0.92 10.78 7.58
C LEU A 273 -2.19 11.04 6.77
N GLY A 274 -2.54 10.08 5.93
CA GLY A 274 -3.81 10.07 5.21
C GLY A 274 -4.46 8.69 5.30
N ALA A 275 -5.77 8.65 5.43
CA ALA A 275 -6.45 7.36 5.42
C ALA A 275 -6.26 6.62 4.07
N VAL A 276 -6.16 7.35 2.97
CA VAL A 276 -5.92 6.78 1.63
C VAL A 276 -4.46 6.91 1.24
N VAL A 277 -3.94 8.14 1.18
CA VAL A 277 -2.56 8.44 0.76
C VAL A 277 -1.90 9.37 1.76
N GLY A 278 -0.69 9.05 2.20
CA GLY A 278 0.10 9.95 3.05
C GLY A 278 0.55 11.19 2.28
N ASP A 279 1.37 11.01 1.26
CA ASP A 279 1.95 12.09 0.44
C ASP A 279 1.53 11.93 -1.03
N ASN A 280 0.81 12.94 -1.57
CA ASN A 280 0.26 12.90 -2.92
C ASN A 280 0.86 13.96 -3.84
N SER A 281 1.52 13.53 -4.91
CA SER A 281 1.92 14.35 -6.06
C SER A 281 1.21 13.93 -7.36
N GLY A 282 0.39 12.87 -7.30
CA GLY A 282 -0.40 12.33 -8.39
C GLY A 282 -1.89 12.66 -8.26
N THR A 283 -2.75 11.71 -8.55
CA THR A 283 -4.22 11.85 -8.48
C THR A 283 -4.81 10.87 -7.45
N VAL A 284 -5.67 11.38 -6.57
CA VAL A 284 -6.55 10.61 -5.70
C VAL A 284 -7.98 10.99 -6.06
N THR A 285 -8.81 10.02 -6.45
CA THR A 285 -10.16 10.33 -6.93
C THR A 285 -11.18 9.23 -6.62
N GLU A 286 -12.47 9.63 -6.60
CA GLU A 286 -13.61 8.70 -6.50
C GLU A 286 -13.50 7.71 -5.33
N THR A 287 -13.06 8.22 -4.18
CA THR A 287 -12.79 7.41 -2.98
C THR A 287 -13.70 7.84 -1.84
N GLU A 288 -14.23 6.87 -1.12
CA GLU A 288 -15.03 7.11 0.08
C GLU A 288 -14.28 6.59 1.33
N VAL A 289 -14.21 7.44 2.36
CA VAL A 289 -13.61 7.12 3.65
C VAL A 289 -14.69 7.28 4.72
N SER A 290 -15.19 6.17 5.22
CA SER A 290 -16.21 6.14 6.28
C SER A 290 -15.61 5.96 7.68
N GLN A 291 -14.35 5.55 7.76
CA GLN A 291 -13.61 5.39 9.03
C GLN A 291 -12.16 5.80 8.88
N GLN A 292 -11.60 6.40 9.94
CA GLN A 292 -10.17 6.71 9.99
C GLN A 292 -9.37 5.53 10.51
N PRO A 293 -8.13 5.31 10.01
CA PRO A 293 -7.19 4.42 10.68
C PRO A 293 -6.91 4.87 12.11
N THR A 294 -6.63 3.91 12.99
CA THR A 294 -6.04 4.23 14.30
C THR A 294 -4.59 4.63 14.11
N TYR A 295 -4.24 5.84 14.53
CA TYR A 295 -2.87 6.35 14.43
C TYR A 295 -2.12 6.17 15.75
N SER A 296 -1.07 5.34 15.75
CA SER A 296 -0.18 5.10 16.90
C SER A 296 1.25 5.50 16.55
N VAL A 297 1.47 6.79 16.38
CA VAL A 297 2.74 7.35 15.88
C VAL A 297 3.50 8.10 16.98
N SER A 298 4.84 8.09 16.89
CA SER A 298 5.73 8.73 17.87
C SER A 298 5.96 10.21 17.61
N ALA A 299 5.58 10.73 16.44
CA ALA A 299 5.80 12.13 16.09
C ALA A 299 5.08 13.10 17.05
N SER A 300 5.71 14.24 17.31
CA SER A 300 5.17 15.30 18.18
C SER A 300 4.27 16.30 17.44
N THR A 301 4.34 16.32 16.11
CA THR A 301 3.54 17.18 15.24
C THR A 301 2.99 16.34 14.10
N LEU A 302 1.72 16.49 13.78
CA LEU A 302 1.05 15.67 12.78
C LEU A 302 0.37 16.53 11.72
N GLN A 303 0.51 16.13 10.46
CA GLN A 303 -0.25 16.64 9.33
C GLN A 303 -1.19 15.52 8.88
N VAL A 304 -2.47 15.69 9.13
CA VAL A 304 -3.45 14.62 8.94
C VAL A 304 -4.58 15.08 8.03
N GLY A 305 -4.87 14.28 7.04
CA GLY A 305 -6.06 14.43 6.22
C GLY A 305 -6.94 13.20 6.26
N GLY A 306 -8.24 13.40 6.27
CA GLY A 306 -9.21 12.30 6.27
C GLY A 306 -9.03 11.35 5.08
N ALA A 307 -8.49 11.85 3.98
CA ALA A 307 -8.09 11.04 2.84
C ALA A 307 -6.59 11.19 2.54
N VAL A 308 -6.05 12.40 2.49
CA VAL A 308 -4.69 12.68 2.05
C VAL A 308 -3.96 13.55 3.08
N GLY A 309 -2.80 13.10 3.56
CA GLY A 309 -1.99 13.85 4.52
C GLY A 309 -1.48 15.18 3.93
N ILE A 310 -0.71 15.11 2.86
CA ILE A 310 -0.26 16.28 2.06
C ILE A 310 -0.59 16.08 0.60
N ASN A 311 -1.21 17.08 -0.02
CA ASN A 311 -1.34 17.22 -1.47
C ASN A 311 -0.30 18.20 -1.99
N ARG A 312 0.73 17.68 -2.68
CA ARG A 312 1.87 18.44 -3.17
C ARG A 312 1.50 19.30 -4.38
N ALA A 313 2.44 20.16 -4.79
CA ALA A 313 2.32 20.93 -6.02
C ALA A 313 2.05 20.03 -7.24
N GLY A 314 0.98 20.34 -7.98
CA GLY A 314 0.51 19.53 -9.12
C GLY A 314 -0.28 18.28 -8.76
N GLY A 315 -0.36 17.91 -7.49
CA GLY A 315 -1.23 16.82 -7.02
C GLY A 315 -2.71 17.20 -7.09
N THR A 316 -3.54 16.21 -7.33
CA THR A 316 -5.00 16.37 -7.44
C THR A 316 -5.70 15.43 -6.48
N VAL A 317 -6.66 15.96 -5.71
CA VAL A 317 -7.60 15.22 -4.89
C VAL A 317 -9.00 15.62 -5.36
N SER A 318 -9.78 14.70 -5.90
CA SER A 318 -11.07 15.04 -6.48
C SER A 318 -12.14 13.99 -6.20
N LYS A 319 -13.39 14.41 -6.03
CA LYS A 319 -14.53 13.51 -5.80
C LYS A 319 -14.29 12.53 -4.66
N VAL A 320 -13.63 13.01 -3.62
CA VAL A 320 -13.37 12.24 -2.40
C VAL A 320 -14.41 12.61 -1.36
N LYS A 321 -15.03 11.59 -0.78
CA LYS A 321 -16.01 11.72 0.28
C LYS A 321 -15.45 11.17 1.58
N VAL A 322 -15.44 11.97 2.63
CA VAL A 322 -15.05 11.56 3.97
C VAL A 322 -16.22 11.77 4.92
N THR A 323 -16.64 10.71 5.59
CA THR A 323 -17.78 10.71 6.53
C THR A 323 -17.36 10.11 7.88
N SER A 324 -16.22 10.53 8.39
CA SER A 324 -15.64 9.97 9.60
C SER A 324 -15.22 11.04 10.60
N ASP A 325 -15.31 10.67 11.87
CA ASP A 325 -14.84 11.50 12.97
C ASP A 325 -13.33 11.35 13.16
N PHE A 326 -12.69 12.42 13.61
CA PHE A 326 -11.33 12.35 14.11
C PHE A 326 -11.36 12.24 15.62
N GLU A 327 -10.76 11.17 16.15
CA GLU A 327 -10.58 11.01 17.60
C GLU A 327 -9.71 12.15 18.17
N LYS A 328 -9.87 12.43 19.46
CA LYS A 328 -9.05 13.41 20.18
C LYS A 328 -7.56 13.08 20.08
N PHE A 329 -6.86 13.80 19.23
CA PHE A 329 -5.43 13.69 19.07
C PHE A 329 -4.75 15.01 19.41
N THR A 330 -3.94 15.03 20.44
CA THR A 330 -3.34 16.27 20.97
C THR A 330 -2.12 16.79 20.20
N LYS A 331 -1.87 16.26 19.00
CA LYS A 331 -0.61 16.49 18.26
C LYS A 331 -0.78 17.01 16.83
N TYR A 332 -1.98 17.38 16.41
CA TYR A 332 -2.20 17.87 15.06
C TYR A 332 -1.60 19.28 14.86
N THR A 333 -0.82 19.45 13.79
CA THR A 333 -0.41 20.77 13.31
C THR A 333 -1.35 21.23 12.20
N TYR A 334 -1.63 20.34 11.23
CA TYR A 334 -2.62 20.58 10.18
C TYR A 334 -3.57 19.41 10.14
N LEU A 335 -4.84 19.67 10.36
CA LEU A 335 -5.89 18.66 10.28
C LEU A 335 -6.99 19.14 9.33
N GLY A 336 -7.20 18.41 8.26
CA GLY A 336 -8.30 18.64 7.33
C GLY A 336 -9.20 17.42 7.19
N GLY A 337 -10.49 17.65 7.12
CA GLY A 337 -11.46 16.57 6.93
C GLY A 337 -11.17 15.74 5.67
N VAL A 338 -10.57 16.36 4.64
CA VAL A 338 -10.14 15.66 3.42
C VAL A 338 -8.62 15.67 3.29
N VAL A 339 -7.97 16.84 3.38
CA VAL A 339 -6.52 17.01 3.15
C VAL A 339 -5.91 17.77 4.32
N GLY A 340 -4.86 17.24 4.95
CA GLY A 340 -4.13 17.93 6.01
C GLY A 340 -3.51 19.23 5.52
N GLN A 341 -2.76 19.16 4.43
CA GLN A 341 -2.14 20.31 3.77
C GLN A 341 -2.28 20.22 2.24
N ASN A 342 -2.79 21.27 1.61
CA ASN A 342 -2.81 21.46 0.16
C ASN A 342 -1.79 22.51 -0.23
N ASN A 343 -0.71 22.10 -0.88
CA ASN A 343 0.38 23.00 -1.25
C ASN A 343 0.04 23.88 -2.48
N ALA A 344 0.84 24.91 -2.70
CA ALA A 344 0.72 25.77 -3.89
C ALA A 344 0.64 24.91 -5.17
N SER A 345 -0.30 25.25 -6.06
CA SER A 345 -0.63 24.49 -7.29
C SER A 345 -1.23 23.09 -7.07
N GLY A 346 -1.42 22.63 -5.83
CA GLY A 346 -2.24 21.47 -5.51
C GLY A 346 -3.72 21.77 -5.73
N LYS A 347 -4.49 20.76 -6.13
CA LYS A 347 -5.93 20.90 -6.41
C LYS A 347 -6.74 19.97 -5.54
N VAL A 348 -7.77 20.51 -4.88
CA VAL A 348 -8.78 19.76 -4.15
C VAL A 348 -10.15 20.18 -4.67
N THR A 349 -10.83 19.29 -5.37
CA THR A 349 -12.05 19.64 -6.12
C THR A 349 -13.18 18.64 -5.90
N GLU A 350 -14.40 19.14 -5.78
CA GLU A 350 -15.62 18.31 -5.66
C GLU A 350 -15.54 17.28 -4.51
N CYS A 351 -14.85 17.63 -3.42
CA CYS A 351 -14.71 16.79 -2.25
C CYS A 351 -15.77 17.13 -1.20
N THR A 352 -16.14 16.14 -0.40
CA THR A 352 -17.11 16.35 0.69
C THR A 352 -16.56 15.82 2.01
N TYR A 353 -16.86 16.54 3.07
CA TYR A 353 -16.59 16.12 4.45
C TYR A 353 -17.83 16.26 5.31
N SER A 354 -18.07 15.26 6.15
CA SER A 354 -19.00 15.34 7.27
C SER A 354 -18.46 14.54 8.46
N GLY A 355 -18.57 15.07 9.66
CA GLY A 355 -18.06 14.41 10.87
C GLY A 355 -17.59 15.41 11.91
N THR A 356 -17.01 14.88 12.96
CA THR A 356 -16.48 15.65 14.08
C THR A 356 -14.97 15.80 14.00
N ILE A 357 -14.48 17.01 14.22
CA ILE A 357 -13.06 17.31 14.45
C ILE A 357 -12.95 17.86 15.86
N ASP A 358 -12.47 17.04 16.81
CA ASP A 358 -12.29 17.43 18.20
C ASP A 358 -10.80 17.47 18.55
N GLU A 359 -10.27 18.67 18.74
CA GLU A 359 -8.85 18.89 18.99
C GLU A 359 -8.39 18.46 20.39
N GLY A 360 -9.26 18.49 21.40
CA GLY A 360 -8.80 18.37 22.79
C GLY A 360 -7.87 19.53 23.22
N LYS A 361 -7.25 19.41 24.39
CA LYS A 361 -6.63 20.52 25.14
C LYS A 361 -5.23 20.95 24.73
N SER A 362 -4.74 20.86 23.53
CA SER A 362 -3.47 21.54 23.26
C SER A 362 -3.10 21.65 21.81
N ALA A 363 -3.09 22.82 21.26
CA ALA A 363 -2.04 23.09 20.29
C ALA A 363 -2.04 24.55 19.85
N VAL A 364 -0.94 25.16 20.12
CA VAL A 364 -0.60 26.50 19.70
C VAL A 364 -0.16 26.47 18.24
N GLY A 365 -0.74 27.30 17.39
CA GLY A 365 -0.34 27.47 16.00
C GLY A 365 -0.85 26.42 15.01
N ASN A 366 -1.90 25.70 15.35
CA ASN A 366 -2.46 24.64 14.51
C ASN A 366 -3.55 25.14 13.57
N CYS A 367 -3.76 24.42 12.45
CA CYS A 367 -4.77 24.76 11.45
C CYS A 367 -5.75 23.60 11.28
N TYR A 368 -7.04 23.85 11.47
CA TYR A 368 -8.12 22.88 11.41
C TYR A 368 -9.19 23.32 10.44
N GLY A 369 -9.50 22.50 9.44
CA GLY A 369 -10.52 22.82 8.45
C GLY A 369 -11.34 21.62 8.00
N GLY A 370 -12.58 21.83 7.63
CA GLY A 370 -13.46 20.78 7.16
C GLY A 370 -12.99 20.11 5.86
N ILE A 371 -12.31 20.84 4.99
CA ILE A 371 -11.69 20.27 3.78
C ILE A 371 -10.17 20.21 3.95
N ALA A 372 -9.52 21.33 4.27
CA ALA A 372 -8.06 21.42 4.39
C ALA A 372 -7.65 22.09 5.70
N GLY A 373 -6.66 21.54 6.41
CA GLY A 373 -6.05 22.21 7.55
C GLY A 373 -5.32 23.47 7.10
N LEU A 374 -4.37 23.34 6.20
CA LEU A 374 -3.67 24.43 5.52
C LEU A 374 -3.89 24.36 4.01
N ASN A 375 -4.32 25.47 3.41
CA ASN A 375 -4.48 25.56 1.96
C ASN A 375 -3.60 26.64 1.37
N GLY A 376 -2.68 26.27 0.48
CA GLY A 376 -1.91 27.15 -0.39
C GLY A 376 -2.21 26.92 -1.88
N GLY A 377 -3.19 26.05 -2.20
CA GLY A 377 -3.56 25.70 -3.57
C GLY A 377 -5.02 26.00 -3.89
N LEU A 378 -5.59 25.27 -4.85
CA LEU A 378 -6.99 25.42 -5.27
C LEU A 378 -7.89 24.53 -4.42
N LEU A 379 -8.92 25.13 -3.79
CA LEU A 379 -10.10 24.44 -3.29
C LEU A 379 -11.31 24.88 -4.13
N GLN A 380 -12.01 23.94 -4.76
CA GLN A 380 -13.14 24.28 -5.62
C GLN A 380 -14.26 23.24 -5.56
N GLY A 381 -15.52 23.69 -5.51
CA GLY A 381 -16.70 22.82 -5.57
C GLY A 381 -16.80 21.82 -4.41
N SER A 382 -16.04 22.02 -3.33
CA SER A 382 -16.01 21.12 -2.19
C SER A 382 -17.03 21.57 -1.12
N THR A 383 -17.62 20.60 -0.43
CA THR A 383 -18.72 20.86 0.53
C THR A 383 -18.39 20.25 1.89
N VAL A 384 -18.75 20.96 2.92
CA VAL A 384 -18.73 20.48 4.31
C VAL A 384 -20.16 20.50 4.86
N SER A 385 -20.59 19.39 5.42
CA SER A 385 -21.93 19.26 6.01
C SER A 385 -21.88 18.53 7.35
N GLY A 386 -22.68 18.95 8.31
CA GLY A 386 -22.73 18.30 9.63
C GLY A 386 -21.40 18.35 10.40
N LEU A 387 -20.54 19.32 10.12
CA LEU A 387 -19.27 19.48 10.82
C LEU A 387 -19.53 19.98 12.25
N THR A 388 -18.99 19.22 13.21
CA THR A 388 -18.73 19.74 14.56
C THR A 388 -17.23 19.90 14.70
N LEU A 389 -16.76 21.12 14.88
CA LEU A 389 -15.34 21.44 15.04
C LEU A 389 -15.15 22.14 16.39
N THR A 390 -14.48 21.45 17.32
CA THR A 390 -14.21 21.96 18.67
C THR A 390 -12.70 22.08 18.86
N ALA A 391 -12.24 23.24 19.25
CA ALA A 391 -10.84 23.50 19.57
C ALA A 391 -10.75 24.32 20.87
N ASP A 392 -10.22 23.70 21.91
CA ASP A 392 -10.14 24.29 23.28
C ASP A 392 -8.75 24.88 23.58
N GLY A 393 -7.96 25.21 22.56
CA GLY A 393 -6.61 25.77 22.70
C GLY A 393 -6.66 27.19 23.35
N VAL A 394 -6.37 27.29 24.63
CA VAL A 394 -6.13 28.57 25.28
C VAL A 394 -4.68 28.95 25.20
N TYR A 395 -4.34 29.87 24.28
CA TYR A 395 -3.05 30.54 24.29
C TYR A 395 -3.16 31.90 24.95
N THR A 396 -2.36 32.15 25.97
CA THR A 396 -2.22 33.47 26.59
C THR A 396 -1.00 34.16 26.00
N ALA A 397 -1.19 34.97 24.97
CA ALA A 397 -0.13 35.86 24.47
C ALA A 397 0.22 36.87 25.57
N THR A 398 1.49 37.02 25.88
CA THR A 398 1.94 38.09 26.78
C THR A 398 1.90 39.43 26.04
N SER A 399 1.78 40.52 26.77
CA SER A 399 1.79 41.89 26.21
C SER A 399 3.08 42.21 25.41
N THR A 400 4.16 41.46 25.66
CA THR A 400 5.48 41.61 25.05
C THR A 400 5.66 40.75 23.80
N SER A 401 4.73 39.87 23.46
CA SER A 401 4.83 39.02 22.25
C SER A 401 4.69 39.86 20.97
N SER A 402 5.57 39.67 20.00
CA SER A 402 5.46 40.31 18.69
C SER A 402 4.21 39.85 17.92
N ALA A 403 3.78 40.62 16.91
CA ALA A 403 2.62 40.26 16.08
C ALA A 403 2.83 38.89 15.39
N ALA A 404 4.06 38.61 14.89
CA ALA A 404 4.44 37.35 14.27
C ALA A 404 4.41 36.18 15.27
N GLU A 405 4.82 36.40 16.53
CA GLU A 405 4.69 35.39 17.59
C GLU A 405 3.23 35.15 17.97
N LYS A 406 2.41 36.17 18.04
CA LYS A 406 0.97 36.05 18.30
C LYS A 406 0.27 35.26 17.22
N GLU A 407 0.60 35.50 15.96
CA GLU A 407 0.08 34.74 14.82
C GLU A 407 0.56 33.27 14.85
N ARG A 408 1.86 33.04 15.06
CA ARG A 408 2.42 31.69 15.17
C ARG A 408 1.82 30.86 16.30
N LEU A 409 1.37 31.52 17.33
CA LEU A 409 0.83 30.88 18.54
C LEU A 409 -0.71 30.78 18.51
N SER A 410 -1.38 31.31 17.49
CA SER A 410 -2.84 31.23 17.33
C SER A 410 -3.25 29.99 16.56
N SER A 411 -4.28 29.29 17.02
CA SER A 411 -4.94 28.25 16.22
C SER A 411 -5.81 28.88 15.14
N HIS A 412 -5.79 28.31 13.94
CA HIS A 412 -6.60 28.76 12.80
C HIS A 412 -7.69 27.72 12.52
N ILE A 413 -8.94 28.12 12.64
CA ILE A 413 -10.10 27.23 12.54
C ILE A 413 -11.04 27.76 11.47
N GLY A 414 -11.43 26.91 10.53
CA GLY A 414 -12.36 27.29 9.47
C GLY A 414 -13.22 26.13 9.01
N GLY A 415 -14.47 26.40 8.68
CA GLY A 415 -15.39 25.38 8.17
C GLY A 415 -14.90 24.68 6.90
N ILE A 416 -14.15 25.38 6.05
CA ILE A 416 -13.56 24.81 4.82
C ILE A 416 -12.03 24.65 4.97
N ALA A 417 -11.31 25.73 5.28
CA ALA A 417 -9.87 25.70 5.51
C ALA A 417 -9.52 26.36 6.82
N GLY A 418 -8.61 25.78 7.59
CA GLY A 418 -8.11 26.38 8.82
C GLY A 418 -7.30 27.63 8.51
N LYS A 419 -6.34 27.54 7.61
CA LYS A 419 -5.57 28.66 7.09
C LYS A 419 -5.54 28.61 5.56
N ASN A 420 -5.65 29.78 4.91
CA ASN A 420 -5.54 29.91 3.46
C ASN A 420 -4.40 30.90 3.17
N ASP A 421 -3.31 30.41 2.57
CA ASP A 421 -2.10 31.15 2.23
C ASP A 421 -2.11 31.71 0.79
#